data_c68f717b16acd2bd3bf2d744ad77e4dc
#
_entry.id   c68f717b16acd2bd3bf2d744ad77e4dc
#
_cell.length_a   1.000
_cell.length_b   1.000
_cell.length_c   1.000
_cell.angle_alpha   90.00
_cell.angle_beta   90.00
_cell.angle_gamma   90.00
#
_symmetry.space_group_name_H-M   'P 1'
#
loop_
_entity.id
_entity.type
_entity.pdbx_description
1 polymer ?
#
loop_
_entity_poly.entity_id
_entity_poly.type
_entity_poly.pdbx_seq_one_letter_code
_entity_poly.pdbx_strand_id
1 'polypeptide(L)'
;KNALETQRIHHAYLFTGTRGVGKTTLARLLAKCLNCQAKISAEPCNQCANCLAIHSNRFIDLIEVDAASRTKVEDTRDLLADVHYAPSQGRYKIYLIDEVHMLSSHSFNALLKTLEEPPPHVIFLLATTDPQRLPATILSRCLQFHLKIIPSEQISAHLATVLKCENIPYEPMALPPLAQAARGSLRDALSLLDQAIAYTNQHLTCQDINRLLGHVKSAEIANLVEALIEEDSAKLFAIVESLNEQAVDYSHVIDELITFLHHMALNPLFKNEINKTSPLIEALAKKLTPEDIQLYYQIALLSRRDLTLAPTPRLGFEMMLLRLLAFKPVSDKRIEKSDAEALEKKTLAHRAMPSAKKHLPLQADKTACNPANPDWSTLIKQLKLTGLTHTLAHQCALQSYQANHICLCLDPRQAALRSAKQEAKLASALSSYFAKPITLEIKLGDANLSTPARQEAQQKSQRLEQTTKALQEDPAIQAIMQTFDAKLRPESIQLLDEA
;
A
#
# COMPACT_ATOMS: atom_id res chain seq x y z
N LYS A 1 -31.65 -13.68 -1.41
CA LYS A 1 -32.79 -14.56 -1.17
C LYS A 1 -33.99 -14.07 -1.98
N ASN A 2 -34.51 -12.88 -1.76
CA ASN A 2 -35.72 -12.34 -2.42
C ASN A 2 -35.67 -12.40 -3.95
N ALA A 3 -34.54 -12.12 -4.59
CA ALA A 3 -34.39 -12.18 -6.05
C ALA A 3 -34.56 -13.59 -6.61
N LEU A 4 -34.15 -14.64 -5.88
CA LEU A 4 -34.34 -16.03 -6.25
C LEU A 4 -35.80 -16.47 -6.07
N GLU A 5 -36.44 -16.00 -5.01
CA GLU A 5 -37.85 -16.34 -4.71
C GLU A 5 -38.80 -15.63 -5.69
N THR A 6 -38.50 -14.41 -6.10
CA THR A 6 -39.27 -13.63 -7.08
C THR A 6 -38.88 -13.90 -8.53
N GLN A 7 -37.93 -14.82 -8.78
CA GLN A 7 -37.38 -15.15 -10.12
C GLN A 7 -36.82 -13.92 -10.89
N ARG A 8 -36.48 -12.86 -10.21
CA ARG A 8 -35.79 -11.69 -10.79
C ARG A 8 -34.30 -11.89 -10.78
N ILE A 9 -33.82 -12.73 -11.69
CA ILE A 9 -32.41 -13.12 -11.79
C ILE A 9 -31.71 -12.15 -12.72
N HIS A 10 -30.58 -11.58 -12.27
CA HIS A 10 -29.72 -10.74 -13.08
C HIS A 10 -28.76 -11.63 -13.92
N HIS A 11 -28.32 -11.13 -15.08
CA HIS A 11 -27.41 -11.88 -15.96
C HIS A 11 -25.97 -11.91 -15.45
N ALA A 12 -25.55 -10.96 -14.60
CA ALA A 12 -24.19 -10.89 -14.08
C ALA A 12 -24.13 -10.48 -12.61
N TYR A 13 -23.36 -11.21 -11.83
CA TYR A 13 -23.10 -10.97 -10.42
C TYR A 13 -21.61 -10.82 -10.18
N LEU A 14 -21.21 -9.84 -9.39
CA LEU A 14 -19.83 -9.61 -9.01
C LEU A 14 -19.67 -9.74 -7.49
N PHE A 15 -18.87 -10.70 -7.07
CA PHE A 15 -18.52 -10.92 -5.68
C PHE A 15 -17.17 -10.29 -5.39
N THR A 16 -17.12 -9.30 -4.49
CA THR A 16 -15.90 -8.60 -4.11
C THR A 16 -15.57 -8.89 -2.64
N GLY A 17 -14.29 -8.83 -2.29
CA GLY A 17 -13.83 -9.05 -0.92
C GLY A 17 -12.43 -9.66 -0.88
N THR A 18 -11.81 -9.68 0.30
CA THR A 18 -10.46 -10.20 0.49
C THR A 18 -10.37 -11.70 0.13
N ARG A 19 -9.14 -12.20 -0.05
CA ARG A 19 -8.90 -13.62 -0.33
C ARG A 19 -9.43 -14.48 0.82
N GLY A 20 -10.01 -15.64 0.50
CA GLY A 20 -10.41 -16.65 1.49
C GLY A 20 -11.70 -16.37 2.26
N VAL A 21 -12.46 -15.31 1.92
CA VAL A 21 -13.77 -15.00 2.55
C VAL A 21 -14.95 -15.78 1.99
N GLY A 22 -14.72 -16.67 1.00
CA GLY A 22 -15.75 -17.53 0.44
C GLY A 22 -16.45 -17.00 -0.82
N LYS A 23 -15.83 -16.07 -1.60
CA LYS A 23 -16.40 -15.56 -2.85
C LYS A 23 -16.81 -16.67 -3.82
N THR A 24 -15.88 -17.54 -4.18
CA THR A 24 -16.08 -18.66 -5.10
C THR A 24 -17.08 -19.68 -4.54
N THR A 25 -17.03 -19.93 -3.24
CA THR A 25 -17.98 -20.83 -2.54
C THR A 25 -19.41 -20.29 -2.62
N LEU A 26 -19.60 -18.99 -2.41
CA LEU A 26 -20.91 -18.33 -2.52
C LEU A 26 -21.42 -18.35 -3.96
N ALA A 27 -20.53 -18.11 -4.93
CA ALA A 27 -20.85 -18.19 -6.34
C ALA A 27 -21.30 -19.61 -6.75
N ARG A 28 -20.59 -20.65 -6.29
CA ARG A 28 -21.01 -22.05 -6.50
C ARG A 28 -22.34 -22.37 -5.82
N LEU A 29 -22.59 -21.83 -4.63
CA LEU A 29 -23.88 -21.98 -3.95
C LEU A 29 -25.01 -21.34 -4.77
N LEU A 30 -24.77 -20.14 -5.33
CA LEU A 30 -25.72 -19.49 -6.22
C LEU A 30 -25.97 -20.34 -7.48
N ALA A 31 -24.92 -20.89 -8.06
CA ALA A 31 -25.05 -21.82 -9.20
C ALA A 31 -25.95 -23.06 -8.88
N LYS A 32 -25.79 -23.63 -7.68
CA LYS A 32 -26.69 -24.70 -7.19
C LYS A 32 -28.13 -24.24 -7.05
N CYS A 33 -28.35 -23.03 -6.48
CA CYS A 33 -29.70 -22.47 -6.32
C CYS A 33 -30.41 -22.27 -7.66
N LEU A 34 -29.68 -21.83 -8.69
CA LEU A 34 -30.20 -21.57 -10.03
C LEU A 34 -30.49 -22.83 -10.82
N ASN A 35 -29.65 -23.86 -10.70
CA ASN A 35 -29.75 -25.09 -11.47
C ASN A 35 -30.34 -26.26 -10.67
N CYS A 36 -30.86 -26.02 -9.46
CA CYS A 36 -31.53 -27.07 -8.67
C CYS A 36 -32.77 -27.60 -9.39
N GLN A 37 -32.87 -28.94 -9.61
CA GLN A 37 -33.99 -29.56 -10.31
C GLN A 37 -35.30 -29.36 -9.57
N ALA A 38 -35.31 -29.34 -8.24
CA ALA A 38 -36.53 -29.20 -7.45
C ALA A 38 -37.22 -27.86 -7.69
N LYS A 39 -36.51 -26.77 -7.42
CA LYS A 39 -36.98 -25.38 -7.65
C LYS A 39 -35.79 -24.40 -7.55
N ILE A 40 -35.95 -23.22 -8.16
CA ILE A 40 -35.07 -22.10 -7.90
C ILE A 40 -35.44 -21.55 -6.53
N SER A 41 -34.52 -21.60 -5.57
CA SER A 41 -34.73 -21.13 -4.19
C SER A 41 -33.41 -20.69 -3.56
N ALA A 42 -33.49 -19.96 -2.47
CA ALA A 42 -32.32 -19.57 -1.70
C ALA A 42 -31.60 -20.75 -1.02
N GLU A 43 -32.27 -21.88 -0.89
CA GLU A 43 -31.74 -23.12 -0.30
C GLU A 43 -31.84 -24.23 -1.33
N PRO A 44 -30.74 -24.70 -1.93
CA PRO A 44 -30.75 -25.81 -2.89
C PRO A 44 -31.01 -27.13 -2.16
N CYS A 45 -31.66 -28.10 -2.83
CA CYS A 45 -32.02 -29.36 -2.19
C CYS A 45 -30.78 -30.22 -1.81
N ASN A 46 -29.62 -29.99 -2.38
CA ASN A 46 -28.35 -30.73 -2.20
C ASN A 46 -28.42 -32.26 -2.47
N GLN A 47 -29.53 -32.78 -2.98
CA GLN A 47 -29.75 -34.21 -3.22
C GLN A 47 -30.00 -34.56 -4.71
N CYS A 48 -30.42 -33.58 -5.52
CA CYS A 48 -30.66 -33.83 -6.95
C CYS A 48 -29.35 -33.99 -7.72
N ALA A 49 -29.41 -34.59 -8.90
CA ALA A 49 -28.26 -34.85 -9.75
C ALA A 49 -27.43 -33.58 -10.03
N ASN A 50 -28.09 -32.46 -10.34
CA ASN A 50 -27.40 -31.20 -10.60
C ASN A 50 -26.67 -30.65 -9.34
N CYS A 51 -27.33 -30.71 -8.16
CA CYS A 51 -26.68 -30.24 -6.92
C CYS A 51 -25.45 -31.10 -6.56
N LEU A 52 -25.53 -32.42 -6.76
CA LEU A 52 -24.41 -33.34 -6.52
C LEU A 52 -23.30 -33.13 -7.56
N ALA A 53 -23.67 -32.98 -8.85
CA ALA A 53 -22.71 -32.72 -9.91
C ALA A 53 -21.93 -31.37 -9.71
N ILE A 54 -22.63 -30.31 -9.30
CA ILE A 54 -21.97 -29.03 -8.95
C ILE A 54 -21.06 -29.18 -7.71
N HIS A 55 -21.49 -29.97 -6.73
CA HIS A 55 -20.67 -30.21 -5.52
C HIS A 55 -19.38 -30.96 -5.86
N SER A 56 -19.45 -31.93 -6.78
CA SER A 56 -18.30 -32.73 -7.21
C SER A 56 -17.51 -32.10 -8.39
N ASN A 57 -17.79 -30.84 -8.76
CA ASN A 57 -17.19 -30.13 -9.92
C ASN A 57 -17.30 -30.90 -11.26
N ARG A 58 -18.42 -31.60 -11.48
CA ARG A 58 -18.68 -32.39 -12.70
C ARG A 58 -19.90 -31.92 -13.50
N PHE A 59 -20.42 -30.74 -13.15
CA PHE A 59 -21.59 -30.20 -13.84
C PHE A 59 -21.17 -29.46 -15.11
N ILE A 60 -21.65 -29.95 -16.27
CA ILE A 60 -21.23 -29.48 -17.60
C ILE A 60 -21.59 -28.00 -17.83
N ASP A 61 -22.77 -27.57 -17.35
CA ASP A 61 -23.26 -26.20 -17.56
C ASP A 61 -22.71 -25.18 -16.52
N LEU A 62 -21.79 -25.59 -15.63
CA LEU A 62 -21.00 -24.71 -14.77
C LEU A 62 -19.55 -24.70 -15.26
N ILE A 63 -19.19 -23.65 -15.96
CA ILE A 63 -17.84 -23.44 -16.48
C ILE A 63 -17.10 -22.55 -15.49
N GLU A 64 -16.15 -23.15 -14.79
CA GLU A 64 -15.33 -22.46 -13.80
C GLU A 64 -13.95 -22.17 -14.37
N VAL A 65 -13.55 -20.89 -14.33
CA VAL A 65 -12.29 -20.40 -14.87
C VAL A 65 -11.62 -19.53 -13.82
N ASP A 66 -10.38 -19.86 -13.51
CA ASP A 66 -9.49 -18.98 -12.75
C ASP A 66 -8.72 -18.09 -13.74
N ALA A 67 -8.99 -16.80 -13.71
CA ALA A 67 -8.36 -15.83 -14.61
C ALA A 67 -6.85 -15.66 -14.32
N ALA A 68 -6.38 -16.03 -13.13
CA ALA A 68 -4.96 -16.00 -12.80
C ALA A 68 -4.18 -17.12 -13.51
N SER A 69 -4.81 -18.27 -13.76
CA SER A 69 -4.19 -19.40 -14.43
C SER A 69 -4.38 -19.39 -15.96
N ARG A 70 -5.39 -18.69 -16.48
CA ARG A 70 -5.71 -18.55 -17.90
C ARG A 70 -5.64 -17.11 -18.37
N THR A 71 -4.42 -16.61 -18.56
CA THR A 71 -4.17 -15.21 -18.94
C THR A 71 -4.23 -14.98 -20.46
N LYS A 72 -4.26 -16.02 -21.29
CA LYS A 72 -4.26 -15.89 -22.75
C LYS A 72 -5.62 -15.41 -23.26
N VAL A 73 -5.58 -14.49 -24.21
CA VAL A 73 -6.79 -13.92 -24.87
C VAL A 73 -7.59 -14.98 -25.62
N GLU A 74 -6.89 -15.97 -26.19
CA GLU A 74 -7.47 -17.08 -26.95
C GLU A 74 -8.36 -17.93 -26.05
N ASP A 75 -7.91 -18.33 -24.87
CA ASP A 75 -8.68 -19.14 -23.91
C ASP A 75 -9.99 -18.45 -23.51
N THR A 76 -10.00 -17.12 -23.37
CA THR A 76 -11.21 -16.37 -23.04
C THR A 76 -12.15 -16.25 -24.25
N ARG A 77 -11.62 -16.12 -25.46
CA ARG A 77 -12.44 -16.07 -26.68
C ARG A 77 -13.13 -17.39 -26.94
N ASP A 78 -12.39 -18.49 -26.82
CA ASP A 78 -12.96 -19.85 -27.00
C ASP A 78 -14.06 -20.11 -25.98
N LEU A 79 -13.84 -19.72 -24.72
CA LEU A 79 -14.84 -19.81 -23.67
C LEU A 79 -16.11 -19.00 -23.98
N LEU A 80 -15.96 -17.79 -24.54
CA LEU A 80 -17.07 -16.93 -24.89
C LEU A 80 -17.74 -17.31 -26.22
N ALA A 81 -17.06 -18.03 -27.12
CA ALA A 81 -17.66 -18.54 -28.36
C ALA A 81 -18.81 -19.51 -28.07
N ASP A 82 -18.68 -20.26 -26.98
CA ASP A 82 -19.68 -21.24 -26.56
C ASP A 82 -20.90 -20.65 -25.80
N VAL A 83 -20.91 -19.34 -25.53
CA VAL A 83 -21.96 -18.69 -24.74
C VAL A 83 -23.32 -18.77 -25.38
N HIS A 84 -23.39 -18.77 -26.72
CA HIS A 84 -24.63 -18.78 -27.47
C HIS A 84 -25.35 -20.15 -27.45
N TYR A 85 -24.63 -21.21 -27.08
CA TYR A 85 -25.28 -22.57 -27.02
C TYR A 85 -26.10 -22.73 -25.77
N ALA A 86 -27.27 -23.37 -25.93
CA ALA A 86 -28.17 -23.69 -24.84
C ALA A 86 -27.51 -24.62 -23.82
N PRO A 87 -27.90 -24.54 -22.53
CA PRO A 87 -27.42 -25.47 -21.52
C PRO A 87 -27.82 -26.93 -21.84
N SER A 88 -26.96 -27.89 -21.49
CA SER A 88 -27.16 -29.28 -21.78
C SER A 88 -28.06 -30.00 -20.77
N GLN A 89 -27.93 -29.69 -19.48
CA GLN A 89 -28.63 -30.36 -18.37
C GLN A 89 -29.29 -29.37 -17.41
N GLY A 90 -28.72 -28.16 -17.28
CA GLY A 90 -29.19 -27.13 -16.39
C GLY A 90 -30.30 -26.27 -16.96
N ARG A 91 -30.84 -25.37 -16.12
CA ARG A 91 -31.72 -24.29 -16.55
C ARG A 91 -30.93 -23.13 -17.12
N TYR A 92 -29.72 -22.91 -16.54
CA TYR A 92 -28.81 -21.82 -16.90
C TYR A 92 -27.42 -22.40 -17.15
N LYS A 93 -26.76 -21.87 -18.16
CA LYS A 93 -25.32 -22.01 -18.38
C LYS A 93 -24.60 -20.96 -17.59
N ILE A 94 -23.74 -21.34 -16.66
CA ILE A 94 -23.13 -20.46 -15.68
C ILE A 94 -21.63 -20.38 -15.94
N TYR A 95 -21.12 -19.16 -16.08
CA TYR A 95 -19.71 -18.86 -16.20
C TYR A 95 -19.22 -18.25 -14.88
N LEU A 96 -18.45 -19.02 -14.12
CA LEU A 96 -17.83 -18.58 -12.88
C LEU A 96 -16.38 -18.21 -13.18
N ILE A 97 -16.06 -16.92 -13.13
CA ILE A 97 -14.73 -16.40 -13.40
C ILE A 97 -14.16 -15.86 -12.07
N ASP A 98 -13.17 -16.60 -11.54
CA ASP A 98 -12.47 -16.18 -10.32
C ASP A 98 -11.29 -15.28 -10.66
N GLU A 99 -10.97 -14.36 -9.75
CA GLU A 99 -9.95 -13.31 -9.87
C GLU A 99 -10.03 -12.56 -11.22
N VAL A 100 -11.25 -12.19 -11.61
CA VAL A 100 -11.56 -11.58 -12.91
C VAL A 100 -10.69 -10.36 -13.26
N HIS A 101 -10.15 -9.65 -12.26
CA HIS A 101 -9.23 -8.52 -12.47
C HIS A 101 -7.89 -8.92 -13.12
N MET A 102 -7.57 -10.20 -13.22
CA MET A 102 -6.38 -10.74 -13.89
C MET A 102 -6.57 -10.91 -15.40
N LEU A 103 -7.79 -10.73 -15.92
CA LEU A 103 -8.06 -10.78 -17.35
C LEU A 103 -7.35 -9.66 -18.10
N SER A 104 -6.91 -9.95 -19.33
CA SER A 104 -6.34 -8.93 -20.22
C SER A 104 -7.39 -7.92 -20.67
N SER A 105 -6.97 -6.75 -21.12
CA SER A 105 -7.86 -5.72 -21.69
C SER A 105 -8.66 -6.24 -22.89
N HIS A 106 -8.08 -7.13 -23.69
CA HIS A 106 -8.75 -7.76 -24.81
C HIS A 106 -9.83 -8.76 -24.37
N SER A 107 -9.54 -9.54 -23.32
CA SER A 107 -10.52 -10.47 -22.70
C SER A 107 -11.69 -9.71 -22.07
N PHE A 108 -11.42 -8.57 -21.43
CA PHE A 108 -12.46 -7.70 -20.91
C PHE A 108 -13.39 -7.18 -22.02
N ASN A 109 -12.82 -6.72 -23.14
CA ASN A 109 -13.62 -6.23 -24.27
C ASN A 109 -14.48 -7.34 -24.91
N ALA A 110 -14.00 -8.58 -24.94
CA ALA A 110 -14.80 -9.71 -25.40
C ALA A 110 -15.96 -10.02 -24.42
N LEU A 111 -15.68 -10.00 -23.09
CA LEU A 111 -16.69 -10.22 -22.05
C LEU A 111 -17.76 -9.11 -22.06
N LEU A 112 -17.37 -7.85 -22.28
CA LEU A 112 -18.28 -6.70 -22.33
C LEU A 112 -19.36 -6.86 -23.39
N LYS A 113 -19.03 -7.36 -24.60
CA LYS A 113 -20.03 -7.60 -25.65
C LYS A 113 -21.13 -8.55 -25.20
N THR A 114 -20.77 -9.63 -24.49
CA THR A 114 -21.74 -10.60 -23.98
C THR A 114 -22.52 -10.09 -22.76
N LEU A 115 -21.90 -9.18 -21.96
CA LEU A 115 -22.59 -8.54 -20.83
C LEU A 115 -23.57 -7.44 -21.30
N GLU A 116 -23.38 -6.86 -22.48
CA GLU A 116 -24.30 -5.88 -23.09
C GLU A 116 -25.53 -6.54 -23.67
N GLU A 117 -25.36 -7.67 -24.35
CA GLU A 117 -26.44 -8.45 -24.96
C GLU A 117 -26.39 -9.90 -24.44
N PRO A 118 -26.74 -10.14 -23.17
CA PRO A 118 -26.61 -11.44 -22.56
C PRO A 118 -27.70 -12.40 -23.08
N PRO A 119 -27.35 -13.63 -23.51
CA PRO A 119 -28.35 -14.65 -23.81
C PRO A 119 -29.18 -14.95 -22.55
N PRO A 120 -30.50 -15.18 -22.66
CA PRO A 120 -31.41 -15.34 -21.51
C PRO A 120 -31.11 -16.59 -20.65
N HIS A 121 -30.38 -17.54 -21.17
CA HIS A 121 -29.98 -18.78 -20.49
C HIS A 121 -28.58 -18.70 -19.86
N VAL A 122 -27.88 -17.56 -19.94
CA VAL A 122 -26.50 -17.41 -19.47
C VAL A 122 -26.42 -16.52 -18.24
N ILE A 123 -25.64 -16.92 -17.25
CA ILE A 123 -25.38 -16.13 -16.06
C ILE A 123 -23.88 -16.10 -15.78
N PHE A 124 -23.36 -14.88 -15.59
CA PHE A 124 -21.98 -14.64 -15.20
C PHE A 124 -21.86 -14.46 -13.69
N LEU A 125 -21.00 -15.24 -13.07
CA LEU A 125 -20.61 -15.11 -11.66
C LEU A 125 -19.14 -14.72 -11.62
N LEU A 126 -18.88 -13.44 -11.36
CA LEU A 126 -17.54 -12.88 -11.34
C LEU A 126 -17.06 -12.75 -9.89
N ALA A 127 -15.83 -13.12 -9.60
CA ALA A 127 -15.23 -12.94 -8.29
C ALA A 127 -13.91 -12.17 -8.41
N THR A 128 -13.63 -11.24 -7.48
CA THR A 128 -12.40 -10.49 -7.46
C THR A 128 -11.98 -10.11 -6.04
N THR A 129 -10.68 -10.08 -5.82
CA THR A 129 -10.08 -9.49 -4.60
C THR A 129 -9.84 -7.99 -4.75
N ASP A 130 -9.70 -7.47 -5.97
CA ASP A 130 -9.42 -6.07 -6.25
C ASP A 130 -10.45 -5.48 -7.25
N PRO A 131 -11.56 -4.93 -6.75
CA PRO A 131 -12.57 -4.32 -7.62
C PRO A 131 -12.08 -3.03 -8.31
N GLN A 132 -11.02 -2.37 -7.79
CA GLN A 132 -10.52 -1.11 -8.35
C GLN A 132 -9.82 -1.31 -9.71
N ARG A 133 -9.30 -2.52 -9.98
CA ARG A 133 -8.70 -2.86 -11.26
C ARG A 133 -9.71 -3.18 -12.36
N LEU A 134 -10.99 -3.30 -12.01
CA LEU A 134 -12.03 -3.58 -13.00
C LEU A 134 -12.47 -2.31 -13.73
N PRO A 135 -12.68 -2.38 -15.06
CA PRO A 135 -13.26 -1.29 -15.82
C PRO A 135 -14.66 -0.90 -15.28
N ALA A 136 -14.93 0.40 -15.22
CA ALA A 136 -16.24 0.91 -14.78
C ALA A 136 -17.40 0.39 -15.63
N THR A 137 -17.12 0.08 -16.89
CA THR A 137 -18.09 -0.52 -17.84
C THR A 137 -18.58 -1.90 -17.42
N ILE A 138 -17.74 -2.72 -16.77
CA ILE A 138 -18.14 -4.02 -16.20
C ILE A 138 -18.90 -3.80 -14.89
N LEU A 139 -18.38 -2.91 -14.02
CA LEU A 139 -19.01 -2.62 -12.73
C LEU A 139 -20.45 -2.14 -12.87
N SER A 140 -20.75 -1.35 -13.92
CA SER A 140 -22.10 -0.82 -14.18
C SER A 140 -23.10 -1.88 -14.67
N ARG A 141 -22.63 -3.02 -15.20
CA ARG A 141 -23.45 -4.11 -15.74
C ARG A 141 -23.60 -5.30 -14.80
N CYS A 142 -22.92 -5.27 -13.68
CA CYS A 142 -22.93 -6.36 -12.70
C CYS A 142 -23.66 -5.96 -11.41
N LEU A 143 -24.43 -6.86 -10.85
CA LEU A 143 -24.94 -6.72 -9.49
C LEU A 143 -23.84 -7.06 -8.49
N GLN A 144 -23.37 -6.05 -7.75
CA GLN A 144 -22.20 -6.16 -6.88
C GLN A 144 -22.57 -6.61 -5.47
N PHE A 145 -21.83 -7.59 -4.94
CA PHE A 145 -21.91 -8.06 -3.57
C PHE A 145 -20.56 -7.98 -2.90
N HIS A 146 -20.45 -7.13 -1.89
CA HIS A 146 -19.24 -7.01 -1.11
C HIS A 146 -19.27 -7.95 0.10
N LEU A 147 -18.35 -8.91 0.15
CA LEU A 147 -18.16 -9.82 1.27
C LEU A 147 -17.17 -9.17 2.25
N LYS A 148 -17.64 -9.00 3.48
CA LYS A 148 -16.81 -8.48 4.57
C LYS A 148 -15.84 -9.56 5.05
N ILE A 149 -14.73 -9.13 5.65
CA ILE A 149 -13.83 -10.01 6.39
C ILE A 149 -14.59 -10.69 7.54
N ILE A 150 -14.24 -11.95 7.79
CA ILE A 150 -14.89 -12.71 8.85
C ILE A 150 -14.24 -12.35 10.19
N PRO A 151 -15.01 -11.95 11.21
CA PRO A 151 -14.48 -11.68 12.55
C PRO A 151 -13.74 -12.89 13.13
N SER A 152 -12.65 -12.65 13.86
CA SER A 152 -11.83 -13.72 14.47
C SER A 152 -12.63 -14.63 15.39
N GLU A 153 -13.63 -14.09 16.08
CA GLU A 153 -14.53 -14.86 16.96
C GLU A 153 -15.35 -15.90 16.17
N GLN A 154 -15.87 -15.53 15.00
CA GLN A 154 -16.60 -16.42 14.12
C GLN A 154 -15.71 -17.50 13.52
N ILE A 155 -14.47 -17.12 13.15
CA ILE A 155 -13.46 -18.08 12.67
C ILE A 155 -13.15 -19.08 13.78
N SER A 156 -12.85 -18.64 15.00
CA SER A 156 -12.58 -19.51 16.15
C SER A 156 -13.73 -20.48 16.43
N ALA A 157 -14.98 -19.99 16.38
CA ALA A 157 -16.17 -20.84 16.55
C ALA A 157 -16.30 -21.88 15.45
N HIS A 158 -15.96 -21.52 14.20
CA HIS A 158 -15.99 -22.46 13.08
C HIS A 158 -14.89 -23.53 13.20
N LEU A 159 -13.64 -23.10 13.54
CA LEU A 159 -12.54 -24.03 13.80
C LEU A 159 -12.89 -25.03 14.93
N ALA A 160 -13.52 -24.56 16.01
CA ALA A 160 -14.00 -25.42 17.08
C ALA A 160 -15.02 -26.46 16.58
N THR A 161 -15.90 -26.07 15.66
CA THR A 161 -16.89 -26.99 15.06
C THR A 161 -16.19 -28.05 14.20
N VAL A 162 -15.21 -27.65 13.39
CA VAL A 162 -14.43 -28.57 12.54
C VAL A 162 -13.69 -29.58 13.42
N LEU A 163 -12.97 -29.15 14.44
CA LEU A 163 -12.22 -30.02 15.35
C LEU A 163 -13.14 -31.03 16.08
N LYS A 164 -14.33 -30.60 16.47
CA LYS A 164 -15.33 -31.51 17.06
C LYS A 164 -15.81 -32.58 16.07
N CYS A 165 -16.02 -32.20 14.79
CA CYS A 165 -16.41 -33.16 13.75
C CYS A 165 -15.30 -34.18 13.45
N GLU A 166 -14.05 -33.76 13.51
CA GLU A 166 -12.85 -34.58 13.29
C GLU A 166 -12.43 -35.36 14.55
N ASN A 167 -13.11 -35.15 15.71
CA ASN A 167 -12.80 -35.76 17.02
C ASN A 167 -11.37 -35.48 17.50
N ILE A 168 -10.84 -34.27 17.21
CA ILE A 168 -9.50 -33.86 17.61
C ILE A 168 -9.59 -33.05 18.94
N PRO A 169 -8.90 -33.48 20.00
CA PRO A 169 -8.86 -32.74 21.26
C PRO A 169 -8.06 -31.43 21.13
N TYR A 170 -8.57 -30.37 21.71
CA TYR A 170 -7.97 -29.04 21.62
C TYR A 170 -8.22 -28.22 22.89
N GLU A 171 -7.31 -27.32 23.22
CA GLU A 171 -7.50 -26.29 24.23
C GLU A 171 -8.29 -25.10 23.62
N PRO A 172 -9.35 -24.59 24.27
CA PRO A 172 -10.10 -23.45 23.75
C PRO A 172 -9.24 -22.19 23.49
N MET A 173 -8.18 -22.00 24.29
CA MET A 173 -7.25 -20.88 24.15
C MET A 173 -6.28 -21.01 22.97
N ALA A 174 -6.20 -22.17 22.30
CA ALA A 174 -5.38 -22.40 21.11
C ALA A 174 -6.00 -21.82 19.83
N LEU A 175 -7.32 -21.63 19.79
CA LEU A 175 -8.04 -21.19 18.58
C LEU A 175 -7.95 -19.69 18.29
N PRO A 176 -8.01 -18.77 19.27
CA PRO A 176 -7.91 -17.33 19.01
C PRO A 176 -6.63 -16.92 18.27
N PRO A 177 -5.42 -17.40 18.59
CA PRO A 177 -4.21 -17.08 17.85
C PRO A 177 -4.28 -17.52 16.38
N LEU A 178 -4.80 -18.71 16.09
CA LEU A 178 -5.01 -19.18 14.71
C LEU A 178 -5.99 -18.29 13.94
N ALA A 179 -7.09 -17.90 14.57
CA ALA A 179 -8.09 -17.04 13.95
C ALA A 179 -7.56 -15.61 13.69
N GLN A 180 -6.70 -15.10 14.57
CA GLN A 180 -6.03 -13.81 14.38
C GLN A 180 -5.00 -13.88 13.23
N ALA A 181 -4.17 -14.92 13.19
CA ALA A 181 -3.20 -15.15 12.14
C ALA A 181 -3.85 -15.25 10.74
N ALA A 182 -5.06 -15.77 10.67
CA ALA A 182 -5.83 -15.89 9.43
C ALA A 182 -6.36 -14.55 8.88
N ARG A 183 -6.31 -13.45 9.64
CA ARG A 183 -6.68 -12.08 9.23
C ARG A 183 -8.03 -11.98 8.51
N GLY A 184 -9.03 -12.74 8.98
CA GLY A 184 -10.38 -12.76 8.42
C GLY A 184 -10.59 -13.67 7.20
N SER A 185 -9.59 -14.45 6.81
CA SER A 185 -9.65 -15.46 5.76
C SER A 185 -9.95 -16.83 6.36
N LEU A 186 -11.11 -17.42 6.04
CA LEU A 186 -11.45 -18.75 6.51
C LEU A 186 -10.58 -19.84 5.85
N ARG A 187 -10.18 -19.63 4.59
CA ARG A 187 -9.31 -20.57 3.87
C ARG A 187 -7.94 -20.67 4.55
N ASP A 188 -7.36 -19.54 4.89
CA ASP A 188 -6.05 -19.49 5.55
C ASP A 188 -6.15 -20.03 6.98
N ALA A 189 -7.29 -19.77 7.67
CA ALA A 189 -7.56 -20.33 9.00
C ALA A 189 -7.60 -21.86 8.98
N LEU A 190 -8.28 -22.46 7.99
CA LEU A 190 -8.33 -23.91 7.85
C LEU A 190 -6.97 -24.49 7.47
N SER A 191 -6.22 -23.84 6.58
CA SER A 191 -4.86 -24.26 6.22
C SER A 191 -3.90 -24.22 7.41
N LEU A 192 -3.99 -23.18 8.24
CA LEU A 192 -3.21 -23.07 9.49
C LEU A 192 -3.65 -24.15 10.50
N LEU A 193 -4.95 -24.46 10.57
CA LEU A 193 -5.46 -25.53 11.42
C LEU A 193 -4.90 -26.90 11.01
N ASP A 194 -4.90 -27.22 9.71
CA ASP A 194 -4.34 -28.47 9.19
C ASP A 194 -2.83 -28.58 9.52
N GLN A 195 -2.09 -27.49 9.36
CA GLN A 195 -0.67 -27.43 9.76
C GLN A 195 -0.51 -27.66 11.26
N ALA A 196 -1.37 -27.04 12.08
CA ALA A 196 -1.35 -27.18 13.52
C ALA A 196 -1.64 -28.64 13.95
N ILE A 197 -2.63 -29.29 13.36
CA ILE A 197 -2.97 -30.69 13.61
C ILE A 197 -1.78 -31.60 13.28
N ALA A 198 -1.13 -31.36 12.14
CA ALA A 198 0.05 -32.12 11.73
C ALA A 198 1.25 -31.91 12.67
N TYR A 199 1.45 -30.67 13.15
CA TYR A 199 2.55 -30.31 14.05
C TYR A 199 2.40 -30.89 15.46
N THR A 200 1.15 -30.94 15.99
CA THR A 200 0.86 -31.27 17.39
C THR A 200 0.45 -32.73 17.62
N ASN A 201 0.67 -33.63 16.67
CA ASN A 201 0.24 -35.04 16.76
C ASN A 201 -1.23 -35.19 17.24
N GLN A 202 -2.13 -34.39 16.67
CA GLN A 202 -3.58 -34.40 16.93
C GLN A 202 -4.02 -33.95 18.34
N HIS A 203 -3.19 -33.22 19.08
CA HIS A 203 -3.58 -32.59 20.35
C HIS A 203 -3.17 -31.11 20.35
N LEU A 204 -4.10 -30.20 20.08
CA LEU A 204 -3.79 -28.78 19.95
C LEU A 204 -3.66 -28.11 21.33
N THR A 205 -2.42 -27.75 21.70
CA THR A 205 -2.14 -26.92 22.88
C THR A 205 -1.86 -25.48 22.47
N CYS A 206 -2.15 -24.54 23.37
CA CYS A 206 -1.85 -23.13 23.15
C CYS A 206 -0.35 -22.87 22.93
N GLN A 207 0.52 -23.62 23.62
CA GLN A 207 1.97 -23.49 23.49
C GLN A 207 2.48 -23.88 22.13
N ASP A 208 1.99 -25.01 21.59
CA ASP A 208 2.41 -25.50 20.27
C ASP A 208 1.93 -24.60 19.16
N ILE A 209 0.72 -24.06 19.27
CA ILE A 209 0.20 -23.07 18.31
C ILE A 209 1.06 -21.79 18.31
N ASN A 210 1.42 -21.27 19.48
CA ASN A 210 2.27 -20.09 19.55
C ASN A 210 3.66 -20.34 18.95
N ARG A 211 4.22 -21.54 19.14
CA ARG A 211 5.48 -21.94 18.49
C ARG A 211 5.34 -22.05 16.98
N LEU A 212 4.28 -22.70 16.50
CA LEU A 212 4.00 -22.85 15.06
C LEU A 212 3.85 -21.50 14.37
N LEU A 213 3.16 -20.55 14.99
CA LEU A 213 2.93 -19.22 14.45
C LEU A 213 4.13 -18.28 14.65
N GLY A 214 5.17 -18.69 15.38
CA GLY A 214 6.30 -17.84 15.74
C GLY A 214 5.90 -16.64 16.60
N HIS A 215 4.78 -16.75 17.33
CA HIS A 215 4.33 -15.70 18.23
C HIS A 215 5.27 -15.61 19.43
N VAL A 216 5.82 -14.44 19.65
CA VAL A 216 6.59 -14.12 20.86
C VAL A 216 5.63 -13.95 22.03
N LYS A 217 5.97 -14.49 23.18
CA LYS A 217 5.15 -14.30 24.38
C LYS A 217 5.05 -12.81 24.70
N SER A 218 3.84 -12.32 24.98
CA SER A 218 3.64 -10.92 25.39
C SER A 218 4.54 -10.50 26.55
N ALA A 219 4.96 -11.43 27.40
CA ALA A 219 5.93 -11.19 28.47
C ALA A 219 7.33 -10.84 27.92
N GLU A 220 7.77 -11.44 26.82
CA GLU A 220 9.08 -11.15 26.21
C GLU A 220 9.08 -9.76 25.57
N ILE A 221 7.97 -9.37 24.92
CA ILE A 221 7.79 -8.00 24.39
C ILE A 221 7.75 -6.99 25.55
N ALA A 222 7.07 -7.31 26.66
CA ALA A 222 7.05 -6.46 27.84
C ALA A 222 8.45 -6.29 28.45
N ASN A 223 9.23 -7.38 28.55
CA ASN A 223 10.62 -7.33 29.02
C ASN A 223 11.51 -6.49 28.09
N LEU A 224 11.29 -6.58 26.77
CA LEU A 224 12.00 -5.76 25.79
C LEU A 224 11.67 -4.27 25.97
N VAL A 225 10.40 -3.92 26.14
CA VAL A 225 9.97 -2.54 26.41
C VAL A 225 10.50 -2.06 27.76
N GLU A 226 10.51 -2.90 28.79
CA GLU A 226 11.07 -2.56 30.10
C GLU A 226 12.58 -2.29 30.02
N ALA A 227 13.34 -3.13 29.32
CA ALA A 227 14.77 -2.92 29.09
C ALA A 227 15.06 -1.65 28.26
N LEU A 228 14.16 -1.28 27.33
CA LEU A 228 14.23 0.02 26.61
C LEU A 228 14.00 1.20 27.56
N ILE A 229 13.05 1.11 28.49
CA ILE A 229 12.77 2.15 29.48
C ILE A 229 13.96 2.33 30.44
N GLU A 230 14.57 1.20 30.88
CA GLU A 230 15.72 1.19 31.77
C GLU A 230 17.04 1.56 31.05
N GLU A 231 17.04 1.70 29.73
CA GLU A 231 18.23 1.94 28.88
C GLU A 231 19.32 0.85 29.05
N ASP A 232 18.91 -0.34 29.44
CA ASP A 232 19.83 -1.45 29.65
C ASP A 232 20.13 -2.18 28.33
N SER A 233 21.18 -1.74 27.64
CA SER A 233 21.62 -2.35 26.40
C SER A 233 22.02 -3.81 26.54
N ALA A 234 22.56 -4.22 27.71
CA ALA A 234 22.98 -5.60 27.92
C ALA A 234 21.77 -6.56 28.00
N LYS A 235 20.70 -6.14 28.70
CA LYS A 235 19.44 -6.90 28.74
C LYS A 235 18.80 -6.97 27.36
N LEU A 236 18.81 -5.88 26.59
CA LEU A 236 18.27 -5.87 25.23
C LEU A 236 18.96 -6.86 24.30
N PHE A 237 20.29 -6.89 24.30
CA PHE A 237 21.05 -7.86 23.49
C PHE A 237 20.86 -9.30 23.97
N ALA A 238 20.73 -9.54 25.28
CA ALA A 238 20.41 -10.86 25.80
C ALA A 238 19.03 -11.37 25.33
N ILE A 239 18.02 -10.47 25.26
CA ILE A 239 16.70 -10.80 24.72
C ILE A 239 16.80 -11.11 23.23
N VAL A 240 17.55 -10.31 22.45
CA VAL A 240 17.76 -10.56 21.01
C VAL A 240 18.41 -11.94 20.78
N GLU A 241 19.38 -12.32 21.60
CA GLU A 241 20.04 -13.63 21.49
C GLU A 241 19.07 -14.78 21.82
N SER A 242 18.27 -14.63 22.86
CA SER A 242 17.21 -15.60 23.20
C SER A 242 16.18 -15.75 22.07
N LEU A 243 15.75 -14.65 21.42
CA LEU A 243 14.85 -14.69 20.27
C LEU A 243 15.51 -15.39 19.05
N ASN A 244 16.81 -15.19 18.87
CA ASN A 244 17.56 -15.83 17.81
C ASN A 244 17.69 -17.36 18.03
N GLU A 245 17.93 -17.80 19.27
CA GLU A 245 17.95 -19.24 19.63
C GLU A 245 16.58 -19.91 19.37
N GLN A 246 15.48 -19.19 19.54
CA GLN A 246 14.13 -19.66 19.27
C GLN A 246 13.78 -19.63 17.76
N ALA A 247 14.65 -19.13 16.89
CA ALA A 247 14.45 -18.96 15.45
C ALA A 247 13.17 -18.21 15.09
N VAL A 248 12.84 -17.16 15.87
CA VAL A 248 11.63 -16.35 15.69
C VAL A 248 11.77 -15.44 14.47
N ASP A 249 10.67 -15.21 13.73
CA ASP A 249 10.64 -14.21 12.68
C ASP A 249 10.59 -12.79 13.27
N TYR A 250 11.66 -12.04 13.09
CA TYR A 250 11.77 -10.65 13.56
C TYR A 250 10.68 -9.72 13.01
N SER A 251 10.09 -10.05 11.86
CA SER A 251 8.94 -9.32 11.32
C SER A 251 7.75 -9.39 12.28
N HIS A 252 7.48 -10.58 12.82
CA HIS A 252 6.40 -10.77 13.79
C HIS A 252 6.72 -10.12 15.14
N VAL A 253 7.98 -10.15 15.58
CA VAL A 253 8.40 -9.46 16.81
C VAL A 253 8.12 -7.96 16.73
N ILE A 254 8.44 -7.35 15.58
CA ILE A 254 8.16 -5.92 15.34
C ILE A 254 6.66 -5.65 15.29
N ASP A 255 5.88 -6.50 14.62
CA ASP A 255 4.40 -6.36 14.52
C ASP A 255 3.76 -6.45 15.92
N GLU A 256 4.22 -7.36 16.78
CA GLU A 256 3.78 -7.48 18.18
C GLU A 256 4.21 -6.27 19.02
N LEU A 257 5.45 -5.78 18.84
CA LEU A 257 5.92 -4.56 19.51
C LEU A 257 5.08 -3.34 19.13
N ILE A 258 4.77 -3.17 17.84
CA ILE A 258 3.90 -2.09 17.36
C ILE A 258 2.52 -2.19 17.99
N THR A 259 1.95 -3.39 18.06
CA THR A 259 0.64 -3.65 18.69
C THR A 259 0.68 -3.34 20.18
N PHE A 260 1.75 -3.73 20.87
CA PHE A 260 1.95 -3.46 22.29
C PHE A 260 2.03 -1.94 22.56
N LEU A 261 2.84 -1.20 21.79
CA LEU A 261 2.96 0.25 21.90
C LEU A 261 1.63 0.97 21.59
N HIS A 262 0.86 0.46 20.61
CA HIS A 262 -0.48 0.97 20.31
C HIS A 262 -1.42 0.81 21.52
N HIS A 263 -1.43 -0.36 22.16
CA HIS A 263 -2.23 -0.58 23.37
C HIS A 263 -1.78 0.33 24.52
N MET A 264 -0.48 0.57 24.66
CA MET A 264 0.05 1.53 25.64
C MET A 264 -0.44 2.96 25.37
N ALA A 265 -0.47 3.38 24.10
CA ALA A 265 -0.93 4.71 23.70
C ALA A 265 -2.44 4.91 23.94
N LEU A 266 -3.25 3.86 23.79
CA LEU A 266 -4.70 3.92 24.01
C LEU A 266 -5.09 3.95 25.51
N ASN A 267 -4.28 3.34 26.37
CA ASN A 267 -4.60 3.15 27.80
C ASN A 267 -4.96 4.46 28.54
N PRO A 268 -4.23 5.59 28.39
CA PRO A 268 -4.58 6.82 29.06
C PRO A 268 -5.88 7.47 28.54
N LEU A 269 -6.30 7.17 27.31
CA LEU A 269 -7.46 7.79 26.65
C LEU A 269 -8.77 7.08 26.99
N PHE A 270 -8.76 5.77 27.23
CA PHE A 270 -9.96 4.93 27.36
C PHE A 270 -10.00 4.15 28.68
N LYS A 271 -9.86 4.87 29.80
CA LYS A 271 -9.78 4.26 31.16
C LYS A 271 -10.96 3.36 31.55
N ASN A 272 -12.12 3.42 30.89
CA ASN A 272 -13.35 2.76 31.33
C ASN A 272 -14.02 1.81 30.33
N GLU A 273 -13.61 1.69 29.07
CA GLU A 273 -14.39 0.93 28.08
C GLU A 273 -13.66 -0.23 27.40
N ILE A 274 -12.34 -0.25 27.41
CA ILE A 274 -11.56 -1.34 26.79
C ILE A 274 -10.97 -2.24 27.88
N ASN A 275 -11.83 -2.97 28.54
CA ASN A 275 -11.57 -3.80 29.72
C ASN A 275 -10.81 -5.11 29.43
N LYS A 276 -9.69 -5.09 28.72
CA LYS A 276 -8.79 -6.27 28.67
C LYS A 276 -7.32 -5.90 28.53
N THR A 277 -6.92 -4.72 28.95
CA THR A 277 -5.51 -4.36 28.95
C THR A 277 -4.81 -5.13 30.08
N SER A 278 -3.78 -5.89 29.74
CA SER A 278 -2.98 -6.62 30.71
C SER A 278 -2.42 -5.65 31.77
N PRO A 279 -2.43 -6.00 33.08
CA PRO A 279 -1.89 -5.13 34.13
C PRO A 279 -0.42 -4.74 33.89
N LEU A 280 0.32 -5.54 33.12
CA LEU A 280 1.68 -5.26 32.68
C LEU A 280 1.75 -4.02 31.77
N ILE A 281 0.82 -3.89 30.81
CA ILE A 281 0.76 -2.74 29.90
C ILE A 281 0.48 -1.45 30.67
N GLU A 282 -0.41 -1.49 31.66
CA GLU A 282 -0.69 -0.33 32.51
C GLU A 282 0.52 0.12 33.34
N ALA A 283 1.28 -0.84 33.89
CA ALA A 283 2.46 -0.54 34.66
C ALA A 283 3.55 0.13 33.82
N LEU A 284 3.78 -0.38 32.61
CA LEU A 284 4.78 0.16 31.68
C LEU A 284 4.35 1.50 31.07
N ALA A 285 3.06 1.66 30.76
CA ALA A 285 2.51 2.92 30.22
C ALA A 285 2.64 4.10 31.21
N LYS A 286 2.72 3.85 32.51
CA LYS A 286 2.96 4.89 33.52
C LYS A 286 4.42 5.33 33.59
N LYS A 287 5.35 4.52 33.07
CA LYS A 287 6.79 4.82 33.09
C LYS A 287 7.24 5.66 31.86
N LEU A 288 6.42 5.74 30.79
CA LEU A 288 6.72 6.46 29.57
C LEU A 288 5.82 7.68 29.40
N THR A 289 6.34 8.74 28.76
CA THR A 289 5.49 9.86 28.35
C THR A 289 4.70 9.50 27.09
N PRO A 290 3.56 10.15 26.81
CA PRO A 290 2.81 9.93 25.58
C PRO A 290 3.67 10.22 24.31
N GLU A 291 4.57 11.19 24.41
CA GLU A 291 5.50 11.58 23.34
C GLU A 291 6.51 10.46 23.06
N ASP A 292 7.06 9.82 24.10
CA ASP A 292 7.98 8.69 23.96
C ASP A 292 7.29 7.49 23.31
N ILE A 293 6.06 7.19 23.71
CA ILE A 293 5.28 6.08 23.12
C ILE A 293 5.04 6.34 21.64
N GLN A 294 4.68 7.57 21.25
CA GLN A 294 4.45 7.93 19.84
C GLN A 294 5.75 7.85 19.04
N LEU A 295 6.86 8.30 19.60
CA LEU A 295 8.17 8.22 18.95
C LEU A 295 8.58 6.76 18.73
N TYR A 296 8.45 5.91 19.76
CA TYR A 296 8.75 4.48 19.67
C TYR A 296 7.87 3.79 18.63
N TYR A 297 6.59 4.11 18.60
CA TYR A 297 5.65 3.60 17.61
C TYR A 297 6.07 3.97 16.17
N GLN A 298 6.46 5.24 15.94
CA GLN A 298 6.91 5.70 14.62
C GLN A 298 8.22 5.03 14.19
N ILE A 299 9.19 4.90 15.10
CA ILE A 299 10.45 4.21 14.81
C ILE A 299 10.20 2.74 14.47
N ALA A 300 9.33 2.05 15.21
CA ALA A 300 8.98 0.66 14.97
C ALA A 300 8.30 0.47 13.61
N LEU A 301 7.34 1.35 13.24
CA LEU A 301 6.67 1.34 11.94
C LEU A 301 7.65 1.54 10.76
N LEU A 302 8.55 2.51 10.87
CA LEU A 302 9.57 2.76 9.85
C LEU A 302 10.52 1.56 9.72
N SER A 303 10.97 1.03 10.85
CA SER A 303 11.88 -0.11 10.87
C SER A 303 11.23 -1.39 10.33
N ARG A 304 9.92 -1.57 10.54
CA ARG A 304 9.14 -2.67 9.94
C ARG A 304 9.19 -2.65 8.42
N ARG A 305 9.07 -1.46 7.84
CA ARG A 305 9.19 -1.26 6.39
C ARG A 305 10.63 -1.48 5.91
N ASP A 306 11.60 -0.95 6.66
CA ASP A 306 13.01 -0.99 6.28
C ASP A 306 13.66 -2.36 6.52
N LEU A 307 12.97 -3.27 7.24
CA LEU A 307 13.49 -4.61 7.55
C LEU A 307 13.83 -5.44 6.29
N THR A 308 13.07 -5.26 5.21
CA THR A 308 13.33 -5.92 3.92
C THR A 308 14.57 -5.40 3.20
N LEU A 309 15.04 -4.20 3.56
CA LEU A 309 16.25 -3.58 3.01
C LEU A 309 17.50 -3.92 3.80
N ALA A 310 17.35 -4.47 5.01
CA ALA A 310 18.47 -4.85 5.85
C ALA A 310 19.18 -6.11 5.30
N PRO A 311 20.51 -6.24 5.43
CA PRO A 311 21.25 -7.42 4.99
C PRO A 311 20.76 -8.72 5.62
N THR A 312 20.37 -8.69 6.88
CA THR A 312 19.70 -9.77 7.59
C THR A 312 18.56 -9.20 8.47
N PRO A 313 17.45 -9.95 8.67
CA PRO A 313 16.37 -9.50 9.54
C PRO A 313 16.83 -9.20 10.98
N ARG A 314 17.79 -9.95 11.49
CA ARG A 314 18.42 -9.73 12.80
C ARG A 314 19.06 -8.34 12.88
N LEU A 315 19.93 -8.01 11.94
CA LEU A 315 20.59 -6.69 11.91
C LEU A 315 19.59 -5.53 11.79
N GLY A 316 18.53 -5.72 11.01
CA GLY A 316 17.45 -4.74 10.90
C GLY A 316 16.75 -4.51 12.24
N PHE A 317 16.49 -5.58 12.99
CA PHE A 317 15.88 -5.52 14.31
C PHE A 317 16.82 -4.88 15.36
N GLU A 318 18.09 -5.26 15.38
CA GLU A 318 19.11 -4.64 16.25
C GLU A 318 19.23 -3.12 15.99
N MET A 319 19.24 -2.71 14.71
CA MET A 319 19.26 -1.29 14.34
C MET A 319 18.00 -0.54 14.78
N MET A 320 16.83 -1.19 14.76
CA MET A 320 15.61 -0.62 15.32
C MET A 320 15.77 -0.36 16.82
N LEU A 321 16.28 -1.33 17.58
CA LEU A 321 16.50 -1.17 19.03
C LEU A 321 17.50 -0.06 19.35
N LEU A 322 18.58 0.03 18.58
CA LEU A 322 19.55 1.12 18.71
C LEU A 322 18.93 2.49 18.42
N ARG A 323 18.04 2.59 17.41
CA ARG A 323 17.30 3.84 17.14
C ARG A 323 16.37 4.19 18.30
N LEU A 324 15.65 3.20 18.87
CA LEU A 324 14.79 3.41 20.03
C LEU A 324 15.55 3.92 21.27
N LEU A 325 16.79 3.46 21.47
CA LEU A 325 17.66 3.95 22.55
C LEU A 325 18.23 5.34 22.28
N ALA A 326 18.63 5.62 21.03
CA ALA A 326 19.31 6.85 20.64
C ALA A 326 18.38 8.06 20.51
N PHE A 327 17.15 7.85 20.04
CA PHE A 327 16.21 8.94 19.80
C PHE A 327 15.24 9.07 20.97
N LYS A 328 15.42 10.13 21.75
CA LYS A 328 14.49 10.52 22.83
C LYS A 328 14.03 11.93 22.63
N PRO A 329 12.77 12.26 22.93
CA PRO A 329 12.33 13.65 22.95
C PRO A 329 13.12 14.40 24.01
N VAL A 330 13.64 15.59 23.66
CA VAL A 330 14.32 16.47 24.62
C VAL A 330 13.26 16.99 25.58
N SER A 331 13.22 16.49 26.78
CA SER A 331 12.38 17.06 27.84
C SER A 331 12.95 18.42 28.26
N ASP A 332 12.13 19.48 28.21
CA ASP A 332 12.49 20.87 28.56
C ASP A 332 13.08 21.06 29.98
N LYS A 333 13.14 20.00 30.79
CA LYS A 333 13.68 20.06 32.16
C LYS A 333 15.21 20.03 32.25
N ARG A 334 15.95 19.88 31.14
CA ARG A 334 17.43 19.88 31.13
C ARG A 334 18.09 21.15 30.56
N ILE A 335 17.32 22.19 30.24
CA ILE A 335 17.88 23.51 29.86
C ILE A 335 17.97 24.40 31.10
N GLU A 336 18.26 23.88 32.26
CA GLU A 336 18.64 24.68 33.41
C GLU A 336 20.11 24.42 33.80
N LYS A 337 20.97 25.34 33.42
CA LYS A 337 22.26 25.71 34.10
C LYS A 337 23.57 25.03 33.75
N SER A 338 23.73 24.14 32.76
CA SER A 338 25.11 23.71 32.46
C SER A 338 25.66 24.10 31.08
N ASP A 339 24.79 24.42 30.11
CA ASP A 339 25.24 24.62 28.73
C ASP A 339 25.46 26.09 28.32
N ALA A 340 24.95 27.04 29.09
CA ALA A 340 25.21 28.46 28.84
C ALA A 340 26.67 28.83 29.09
N GLU A 341 27.32 28.30 30.15
CA GLU A 341 28.73 28.51 30.42
C GLU A 341 29.68 27.73 29.52
N ALA A 342 29.24 26.57 28.97
CA ALA A 342 30.03 25.75 28.05
C ALA A 342 30.01 26.30 26.62
N LEU A 343 28.91 26.94 26.17
CA LEU A 343 28.84 27.58 24.86
C LEU A 343 29.64 28.91 24.82
N GLU A 344 29.65 29.71 25.90
CA GLU A 344 30.48 30.92 25.95
C GLU A 344 31.97 30.59 25.97
N LYS A 345 32.38 29.50 26.61
CA LYS A 345 33.80 29.08 26.59
C LYS A 345 34.26 28.47 25.26
N LYS A 346 33.37 27.86 24.50
CA LYS A 346 33.69 27.31 23.15
C LYS A 346 33.74 28.40 22.06
N THR A 347 32.96 29.45 22.17
CA THR A 347 32.99 30.57 21.21
C THR A 347 34.23 31.47 21.38
N LEU A 348 34.87 31.49 22.56
CA LEU A 348 36.11 32.23 22.80
C LEU A 348 37.39 31.46 22.42
N ALA A 349 37.34 30.10 22.33
CA ALA A 349 38.49 29.27 21.97
C ALA A 349 38.72 29.14 20.45
N HIS A 350 37.77 29.53 19.60
CA HIS A 350 37.90 29.42 18.14
C HIS A 350 38.41 30.71 17.45
N ARG A 351 38.92 31.68 18.22
CA ARG A 351 39.38 32.98 17.66
C ARG A 351 40.91 33.14 17.55
N ALA A 352 41.65 32.04 17.61
CA ALA A 352 43.10 32.11 17.43
C ALA A 352 43.67 30.92 16.70
N MET A 353 43.64 30.93 15.35
CA MET A 353 44.70 30.33 14.53
C MET A 353 44.73 30.99 13.14
N PRO A 354 45.90 31.34 12.61
CA PRO A 354 46.02 32.17 11.42
C PRO A 354 45.89 31.34 10.14
N SER A 355 45.04 31.82 9.28
CA SER A 355 44.88 31.32 7.91
C SER A 355 46.00 31.82 7.02
N ALA A 356 46.62 30.93 6.32
CA ALA A 356 47.32 31.24 5.09
C ALA A 356 47.06 30.12 4.06
N LYS A 357 46.09 30.33 3.17
CA LYS A 357 46.16 29.83 1.79
C LYS A 357 45.17 30.59 0.90
N LYS A 358 45.75 31.20 -0.09
CA LYS A 358 45.16 31.96 -1.18
C LYS A 358 44.01 31.19 -1.84
N HIS A 359 42.82 31.78 -1.83
CA HIS A 359 41.82 31.54 -2.84
C HIS A 359 41.60 32.79 -3.65
N LEU A 360 41.73 32.67 -4.96
CA LEU A 360 41.34 33.69 -5.94
C LEU A 360 39.84 34.03 -5.74
N PRO A 361 39.46 35.25 -5.92
CA PRO A 361 38.05 35.62 -5.85
C PRO A 361 37.32 35.10 -7.08
N LEU A 362 36.38 34.17 -6.88
CA LEU A 362 35.31 34.01 -7.83
C LEU A 362 34.49 35.29 -7.80
N GLN A 363 34.55 35.99 -8.89
CA GLN A 363 33.69 37.13 -9.17
C GLN A 363 32.25 36.66 -9.07
N ALA A 364 31.53 37.15 -8.07
CA ALA A 364 30.10 37.15 -8.07
C ALA A 364 29.65 38.10 -9.18
N ASP A 365 29.34 37.56 -10.34
CA ASP A 365 28.59 38.26 -11.37
C ASP A 365 27.21 38.64 -10.80
N LYS A 366 27.20 39.88 -10.30
CA LYS A 366 25.96 40.64 -10.18
C LYS A 366 25.49 40.94 -11.59
N THR A 367 24.86 39.99 -12.24
CA THR A 367 24.03 40.31 -13.40
C THR A 367 22.87 41.13 -12.88
N ALA A 368 23.05 42.43 -13.01
CA ALA A 368 21.98 43.40 -12.86
C ALA A 368 20.84 42.98 -13.77
N CYS A 369 19.70 42.56 -13.16
CA CYS A 369 18.47 42.31 -13.86
C CYS A 369 18.10 43.56 -14.68
N ASN A 370 18.15 43.44 -15.99
CA ASN A 370 17.69 44.45 -16.89
C ASN A 370 16.15 44.56 -16.69
N PRO A 371 15.59 45.67 -16.21
CA PRO A 371 14.18 45.79 -15.86
C PRO A 371 13.24 45.68 -17.07
N ALA A 372 13.78 45.53 -18.29
CA ALA A 372 13.01 45.49 -19.51
C ALA A 372 12.51 44.07 -19.91
N ASN A 373 13.08 42.98 -19.37
CA ASN A 373 12.60 41.64 -19.67
C ASN A 373 13.10 40.61 -18.63
N PRO A 374 12.38 40.45 -17.50
CA PRO A 374 12.79 39.48 -16.49
C PRO A 374 12.67 38.07 -17.00
N ASP A 375 13.69 37.26 -16.80
CA ASP A 375 13.63 35.84 -17.10
C ASP A 375 12.58 35.18 -16.20
N TRP A 376 11.50 34.62 -16.82
CA TRP A 376 10.35 34.09 -16.14
C TRP A 376 10.71 32.89 -15.24
N SER A 377 11.67 32.06 -15.65
CA SER A 377 12.12 30.91 -14.88
C SER A 377 12.81 31.29 -13.58
N THR A 378 13.63 32.34 -13.62
CA THR A 378 14.31 32.90 -12.44
C THR A 378 13.33 33.57 -11.48
N LEU A 379 12.32 34.23 -12.03
CA LEU A 379 11.28 34.94 -11.28
C LEU A 379 10.39 33.98 -10.49
N ILE A 380 10.01 32.86 -11.08
CA ILE A 380 9.22 31.80 -10.38
C ILE A 380 9.97 31.27 -9.16
N LYS A 381 11.28 31.03 -9.26
CA LYS A 381 12.10 30.54 -8.15
C LYS A 381 12.16 31.53 -6.98
N GLN A 382 12.10 32.84 -7.26
CA GLN A 382 12.13 33.89 -6.23
C GLN A 382 10.77 34.14 -5.56
N LEU A 383 9.65 33.81 -6.27
CA LEU A 383 8.29 34.06 -5.79
C LEU A 383 7.82 33.09 -4.69
N LYS A 384 8.59 32.03 -4.35
CA LYS A 384 8.24 31.00 -3.32
C LYS A 384 6.80 30.51 -3.40
N LEU A 385 6.29 30.29 -4.60
CA LEU A 385 4.93 29.79 -4.83
C LEU A 385 4.82 28.34 -4.38
N THR A 386 3.63 27.93 -3.90
CA THR A 386 3.36 26.56 -3.44
C THR A 386 2.15 25.95 -4.13
N GLY A 387 2.17 24.62 -4.27
CA GLY A 387 1.03 23.82 -4.79
C GLY A 387 0.61 24.20 -6.21
N LEU A 388 -0.69 24.18 -6.48
CA LEU A 388 -1.27 24.40 -7.82
C LEU A 388 -0.93 25.76 -8.44
N THR A 389 -0.66 26.79 -7.64
CA THR A 389 -0.24 28.11 -8.15
C THR A 389 1.18 28.06 -8.72
N HIS A 390 2.08 27.29 -8.11
CA HIS A 390 3.42 27.02 -8.63
C HIS A 390 3.34 26.26 -9.96
N THR A 391 2.51 25.19 -10.01
CA THR A 391 2.32 24.41 -11.22
C THR A 391 1.78 25.25 -12.38
N LEU A 392 0.80 26.13 -12.12
CA LEU A 392 0.27 27.05 -13.10
C LEU A 392 1.36 27.99 -13.64
N ALA A 393 2.14 28.64 -12.76
CA ALA A 393 3.21 29.55 -13.16
C ALA A 393 4.30 28.84 -13.98
N HIS A 394 4.63 27.59 -13.62
CA HIS A 394 5.63 26.75 -14.32
C HIS A 394 5.19 26.33 -15.72
N GLN A 395 3.87 26.18 -15.97
CA GLN A 395 3.29 25.82 -17.26
C GLN A 395 3.01 27.06 -18.16
N CYS A 396 3.16 28.29 -17.60
CA CYS A 396 3.00 29.51 -18.35
C CYS A 396 4.33 30.00 -18.93
N ALA A 397 4.28 30.64 -20.09
CA ALA A 397 5.39 31.40 -20.67
C ALA A 397 5.09 32.90 -20.61
N LEU A 398 6.10 33.72 -20.29
CA LEU A 398 5.97 35.18 -20.31
C LEU A 398 5.90 35.66 -21.75
N GLN A 399 4.79 36.27 -22.13
CA GLN A 399 4.59 36.83 -23.49
C GLN A 399 4.99 38.30 -23.55
N SER A 400 4.56 39.08 -22.56
CA SER A 400 4.93 40.50 -22.47
C SER A 400 4.92 41.00 -21.03
N TYR A 401 5.83 41.93 -20.74
CA TYR A 401 5.91 42.65 -19.48
C TYR A 401 5.91 44.16 -19.74
N GLN A 402 4.87 44.84 -19.29
CA GLN A 402 4.75 46.30 -19.43
C GLN A 402 4.39 46.87 -18.05
N ALA A 403 5.22 47.75 -17.55
CA ALA A 403 5.12 48.48 -16.27
C ALA A 403 4.23 47.93 -15.15
N ASN A 404 2.91 47.70 -15.40
CA ASN A 404 1.93 47.19 -14.45
C ASN A 404 1.10 46.02 -15.02
N HIS A 405 1.39 45.55 -16.23
CA HIS A 405 0.64 44.53 -16.90
C HIS A 405 1.55 43.36 -17.30
N ILE A 406 1.25 42.17 -16.85
CA ILE A 406 1.95 40.90 -17.20
C ILE A 406 1.00 40.04 -18.00
N CYS A 407 1.39 39.70 -19.23
CA CYS A 407 0.67 38.76 -20.06
C CYS A 407 1.43 37.43 -20.09
N LEU A 408 0.78 36.37 -19.62
CA LEU A 408 1.28 35.02 -19.65
C LEU A 408 0.52 34.21 -20.69
N CYS A 409 1.19 33.24 -21.31
CA CYS A 409 0.59 32.32 -22.26
C CYS A 409 0.61 30.90 -21.70
N LEU A 410 -0.55 30.23 -21.72
CA LEU A 410 -0.75 28.87 -21.23
C LEU A 410 -1.12 27.95 -22.40
N ASP A 411 -0.56 26.72 -22.43
CA ASP A 411 -0.93 25.72 -23.42
C ASP A 411 -2.43 25.33 -23.26
N PRO A 412 -3.23 25.30 -24.33
CA PRO A 412 -4.64 24.90 -24.28
C PRO A 412 -4.88 23.55 -23.64
N ARG A 413 -3.91 22.61 -23.72
CA ARG A 413 -3.97 21.29 -23.08
C ARG A 413 -3.95 21.36 -21.56
N GLN A 414 -3.45 22.44 -21.00
CA GLN A 414 -3.32 22.71 -19.58
C GLN A 414 -4.39 23.70 -19.05
N ALA A 415 -5.40 24.00 -19.86
CA ALA A 415 -6.48 24.94 -19.51
C ALA A 415 -7.19 24.59 -18.18
N ALA A 416 -7.23 23.32 -17.80
CA ALA A 416 -7.79 22.86 -16.53
C ALA A 416 -7.06 23.39 -15.28
N LEU A 417 -5.81 23.84 -15.40
CA LEU A 417 -5.05 24.45 -14.31
C LEU A 417 -5.46 25.91 -14.05
N ARG A 418 -6.19 26.51 -14.99
CA ARG A 418 -6.63 27.91 -14.90
C ARG A 418 -7.86 28.01 -13.98
N SER A 419 -7.73 28.71 -12.86
CA SER A 419 -8.80 29.02 -11.93
C SER A 419 -8.66 30.46 -11.44
N ALA A 420 -9.76 31.18 -11.32
CA ALA A 420 -9.79 32.56 -10.83
C ALA A 420 -9.09 32.73 -9.46
N LYS A 421 -9.18 31.71 -8.61
CA LYS A 421 -8.50 31.71 -7.30
C LYS A 421 -6.97 31.60 -7.43
N GLN A 422 -6.47 30.87 -8.42
CA GLN A 422 -5.03 30.69 -8.67
C GLN A 422 -4.44 31.91 -9.38
N GLU A 423 -5.19 32.50 -10.33
CA GLU A 423 -4.83 33.77 -10.98
C GLU A 423 -4.70 34.90 -9.95
N ALA A 424 -5.66 35.03 -9.05
CA ALA A 424 -5.62 36.04 -7.98
C ALA A 424 -4.43 35.85 -7.04
N LYS A 425 -4.07 34.61 -6.67
CA LYS A 425 -2.90 34.31 -5.83
C LYS A 425 -1.59 34.64 -6.56
N LEU A 426 -1.50 34.30 -7.84
CA LEU A 426 -0.31 34.60 -8.66
C LEU A 426 -0.14 36.12 -8.84
N ALA A 427 -1.23 36.85 -9.11
CA ALA A 427 -1.24 38.31 -9.23
C ALA A 427 -0.83 38.97 -7.90
N SER A 428 -1.33 38.46 -6.76
CA SER A 428 -0.94 38.96 -5.44
C SER A 428 0.54 38.73 -5.14
N ALA A 429 1.09 37.55 -5.48
CA ALA A 429 2.50 37.23 -5.29
C ALA A 429 3.41 38.12 -6.16
N LEU A 430 3.03 38.35 -7.42
CA LEU A 430 3.75 39.29 -8.32
C LEU A 430 3.67 40.71 -7.85
N SER A 431 2.52 41.17 -7.38
CA SER A 431 2.35 42.54 -6.82
C SER A 431 3.19 42.73 -5.57
N SER A 432 3.31 41.72 -4.72
CA SER A 432 4.17 41.75 -3.53
C SER A 432 5.65 41.79 -3.89
N TYR A 433 6.07 41.05 -4.93
CA TYR A 433 7.46 41.01 -5.38
C TYR A 433 7.92 42.32 -6.02
N PHE A 434 7.09 42.90 -6.89
CA PHE A 434 7.45 44.16 -7.58
C PHE A 434 7.07 45.41 -6.78
N ALA A 435 6.44 45.28 -5.60
CA ALA A 435 5.92 46.35 -4.77
C ALA A 435 5.03 47.36 -5.53
N LYS A 436 4.30 46.87 -6.55
CA LYS A 436 3.38 47.65 -7.41
C LYS A 436 2.13 46.82 -7.73
N PRO A 437 0.98 47.45 -7.89
CA PRO A 437 -0.22 46.73 -8.35
C PRO A 437 -0.02 46.23 -9.79
N ILE A 438 -0.01 44.89 -9.95
CA ILE A 438 0.17 44.25 -11.25
C ILE A 438 -1.13 43.62 -11.68
N THR A 439 -1.55 43.90 -12.91
CA THR A 439 -2.67 43.24 -13.58
C THR A 439 -2.12 42.05 -14.36
N LEU A 440 -2.60 40.83 -14.02
CA LEU A 440 -2.21 39.60 -14.66
C LEU A 440 -3.27 39.19 -15.70
N GLU A 441 -2.84 38.93 -16.93
CA GLU A 441 -3.67 38.37 -18.00
C GLU A 441 -3.07 37.04 -18.46
N ILE A 442 -3.87 35.96 -18.44
CA ILE A 442 -3.43 34.64 -18.96
C ILE A 442 -4.18 34.35 -20.25
N LYS A 443 -3.47 34.27 -21.35
CA LYS A 443 -4.01 33.92 -22.67
C LYS A 443 -3.75 32.45 -22.97
N LEU A 444 -4.67 31.81 -23.65
CA LEU A 444 -4.45 30.47 -24.22
C LEU A 444 -3.78 30.65 -25.59
N GLY A 445 -2.62 30.06 -25.78
CA GLY A 445 -1.84 30.22 -26.99
C GLY A 445 -1.23 28.91 -27.48
N ASP A 446 -0.54 28.95 -28.65
CA ASP A 446 -0.03 27.77 -29.35
C ASP A 446 0.99 26.93 -28.54
N ALA A 447 0.98 25.63 -28.86
CA ALA A 447 1.72 24.55 -28.17
C ALA A 447 3.28 24.66 -28.27
N ASN A 448 3.84 25.65 -28.96
CA ASN A 448 5.28 25.79 -29.21
C ASN A 448 6.02 26.77 -28.24
N LEU A 449 5.35 27.26 -27.20
CA LEU A 449 5.93 28.19 -26.26
C LEU A 449 6.96 27.50 -25.36
N SER A 450 8.09 28.18 -25.19
CA SER A 450 9.16 27.80 -24.26
C SER A 450 8.73 28.06 -22.82
N THR A 451 8.04 27.11 -22.18
CA THR A 451 7.67 27.17 -20.76
C THR A 451 8.80 26.64 -19.90
N PRO A 452 8.96 27.13 -18.63
CA PRO A 452 9.96 26.59 -17.70
C PRO A 452 9.86 25.07 -17.52
N ALA A 453 8.67 24.52 -17.45
CA ALA A 453 8.44 23.08 -17.35
C ALA A 453 8.97 22.29 -18.56
N ARG A 454 8.84 22.84 -19.78
CA ARG A 454 9.40 22.22 -20.99
C ARG A 454 10.91 22.31 -21.03
N GLN A 455 11.48 23.44 -20.61
CA GLN A 455 12.93 23.63 -20.54
C GLN A 455 13.55 22.63 -19.56
N GLU A 456 12.96 22.47 -18.38
CA GLU A 456 13.44 21.48 -17.41
C GLU A 456 13.30 20.04 -17.89
N ALA A 457 12.18 19.70 -18.53
CA ALA A 457 11.98 18.37 -19.14
C ALA A 457 13.02 18.09 -20.23
N GLN A 458 13.31 19.08 -21.08
CA GLN A 458 14.30 18.95 -22.13
C GLN A 458 15.73 18.83 -21.57
N GLN A 459 16.07 19.61 -20.56
CA GLN A 459 17.36 19.50 -19.87
C GLN A 459 17.52 18.13 -19.19
N LYS A 460 16.47 17.64 -18.55
CA LYS A 460 16.46 16.31 -17.92
C LYS A 460 16.65 15.19 -18.95
N SER A 461 15.97 15.29 -20.10
CA SER A 461 16.13 14.33 -21.22
C SER A 461 17.57 14.38 -21.77
N GLN A 462 18.12 15.56 -21.99
CA GLN A 462 19.49 15.69 -22.50
C GLN A 462 20.53 15.15 -21.51
N ARG A 463 20.37 15.42 -20.21
CA ARG A 463 21.23 14.85 -19.17
C ARG A 463 21.14 13.33 -19.14
N LEU A 464 19.93 12.76 -19.25
CA LEU A 464 19.73 11.32 -19.28
C LEU A 464 20.41 10.68 -20.50
N GLU A 465 20.30 11.31 -21.68
CA GLU A 465 20.98 10.85 -22.89
C GLU A 465 22.51 10.91 -22.77
N GLN A 466 23.03 12.00 -22.19
CA GLN A 466 24.48 12.15 -21.94
C GLN A 466 24.98 11.09 -20.94
N THR A 467 24.24 10.88 -19.85
CA THR A 467 24.58 9.86 -18.86
C THR A 467 24.51 8.46 -19.46
N THR A 468 23.50 8.18 -20.29
CA THR A 468 23.38 6.89 -20.97
C THR A 468 24.56 6.61 -21.92
N LYS A 469 24.99 7.64 -22.67
CA LYS A 469 26.18 7.53 -23.53
C LYS A 469 27.45 7.33 -22.73
N ALA A 470 27.64 8.10 -21.66
CA ALA A 470 28.81 7.95 -20.80
C ALA A 470 28.89 6.55 -20.15
N LEU A 471 27.74 6.01 -19.74
CA LEU A 471 27.68 4.63 -19.20
C LEU A 471 27.95 3.56 -20.27
N GLN A 472 27.57 3.78 -21.53
CA GLN A 472 27.88 2.86 -22.65
C GLN A 472 29.34 2.89 -23.06
N GLU A 473 30.01 4.02 -22.85
CA GLU A 473 31.43 4.22 -23.17
C GLU A 473 32.37 3.82 -22.02
N ASP A 474 31.83 3.57 -20.82
CA ASP A 474 32.62 3.19 -19.64
C ASP A 474 33.22 1.79 -19.81
N PRO A 475 34.56 1.65 -19.72
CA PRO A 475 35.23 0.36 -19.93
C PRO A 475 34.79 -0.73 -18.94
N ALA A 476 34.45 -0.36 -17.69
CA ALA A 476 34.02 -1.32 -16.68
C ALA A 476 32.63 -1.89 -17.02
N ILE A 477 31.73 -1.04 -17.48
CA ILE A 477 30.38 -1.44 -17.91
C ILE A 477 30.45 -2.29 -19.18
N GLN A 478 31.31 -1.93 -20.12
CA GLN A 478 31.53 -2.75 -21.33
C GLN A 478 32.07 -4.14 -21.01
N ALA A 479 32.99 -4.25 -20.06
CA ALA A 479 33.49 -5.54 -19.60
C ALA A 479 32.40 -6.40 -18.96
N ILE A 480 31.53 -5.82 -18.16
CA ILE A 480 30.38 -6.50 -17.57
C ILE A 480 29.39 -6.95 -18.66
N MET A 481 29.07 -6.07 -19.61
CA MET A 481 28.17 -6.39 -20.72
C MET A 481 28.69 -7.55 -21.58
N GLN A 482 30.00 -7.61 -21.83
CA GLN A 482 30.64 -8.70 -22.58
C GLN A 482 30.70 -10.00 -21.79
N THR A 483 30.97 -9.93 -20.48
CA THR A 483 31.12 -11.12 -19.62
C THR A 483 29.78 -11.82 -19.38
N PHE A 484 28.69 -11.07 -19.25
CA PHE A 484 27.36 -11.58 -18.88
C PHE A 484 26.35 -11.54 -20.02
N ASP A 485 26.77 -11.21 -21.25
CA ASP A 485 25.87 -10.98 -22.42
C ASP A 485 24.66 -10.07 -22.06
N ALA A 486 24.94 -9.03 -21.26
CA ALA A 486 23.91 -8.15 -20.71
C ALA A 486 23.70 -6.94 -21.62
N LYS A 487 22.44 -6.39 -21.63
CA LYS A 487 22.10 -5.16 -22.34
C LYS A 487 21.68 -4.08 -21.36
N LEU A 488 22.23 -2.89 -21.51
CA LEU A 488 21.83 -1.72 -20.73
C LEU A 488 20.38 -1.32 -21.11
N ARG A 489 19.49 -1.21 -20.12
CA ARG A 489 18.12 -0.69 -20.32
C ARG A 489 18.08 0.78 -19.95
N PRO A 490 17.88 1.70 -20.92
CA PRO A 490 17.84 3.16 -20.67
C PRO A 490 16.78 3.55 -19.64
N GLU A 491 15.68 2.80 -19.57
CA GLU A 491 14.55 3.03 -18.65
C GLU A 491 14.90 2.80 -17.16
N SER A 492 15.97 2.05 -16.88
CA SER A 492 16.41 1.76 -15.51
C SER A 492 17.42 2.77 -14.96
N ILE A 493 17.89 3.72 -15.78
CA ILE A 493 18.88 4.72 -15.38
C ILE A 493 18.15 5.84 -14.63
N GLN A 494 18.48 6.02 -13.36
CA GLN A 494 17.99 7.12 -12.52
C GLN A 494 19.12 8.11 -12.26
N LEU A 495 18.87 9.40 -12.55
CA LEU A 495 19.77 10.46 -12.14
C LEU A 495 19.61 10.67 -10.63
N LEU A 496 20.67 10.46 -9.87
CA LEU A 496 20.71 10.88 -8.47
C LEU A 496 20.83 12.41 -8.47
N ASP A 497 19.76 13.10 -8.10
CA ASP A 497 19.83 14.53 -7.84
C ASP A 497 20.78 14.74 -6.65
N GLU A 498 21.83 15.50 -6.84
CA GLU A 498 22.72 15.92 -5.75
C GLU A 498 21.87 16.71 -4.74
N ALA A 499 21.87 16.22 -3.47
CA ALA A 499 21.16 16.80 -2.33
C ALA A 499 21.73 18.17 -1.93
#